data_b1bd56e30fdbaf713d25113e2aed7d4a
#
_entry.id   b1bd56e30fdbaf713d25113e2aed7d4a
#
_cell.length_a   1.000
_cell.length_b   1.000
_cell.length_c   1.000
_cell.angle_alpha   90.00
_cell.angle_beta   90.00
_cell.angle_gamma   90.00
#
_symmetry.space_group_name_H-M   'P 1'
#
loop_
_entity.id
_entity.type
_entity.pdbx_description
1 polymer ?
#
loop_
_entity_poly.entity_id
_entity_poly.type
_entity_poly.pdbx_seq_one_letter_code
_entity_poly.pdbx_strand_id
1 'polypeptide(L)'
;MLMWLPALFSFGLGFTLLSQLLALAAAAAIGFISAKKAVKPLMAVREPELRPYLCCVIPTVLLLCGLTLSHTLPHMPDGGLGSGQCTYGDMCMHLGIISSITRQGFFPPEYSIMAGQPMSYPFLCDSVSSTFYTLGASLRLSYILPMIPAFFSVASGVYLFFEDWFKRADKAVLAFVLFFIGGGFGFALSLIHI
;
A
#
# COMPACT_ATOMS: atom_id res chain seq x y z
N MET A 1 2.41 11.68 0.20
CA MET A 1 3.07 12.28 -0.98
C MET A 1 2.97 11.41 -2.22
N LEU A 2 3.32 10.12 -2.15
CA LEU A 2 3.27 9.19 -3.31
C LEU A 2 1.88 9.03 -3.95
N MET A 3 0.82 9.33 -3.25
CA MET A 3 -0.55 9.30 -3.77
C MET A 3 -0.97 10.65 -4.39
N TRP A 4 -0.64 11.76 -3.74
CA TRP A 4 -1.11 13.07 -4.14
C TRP A 4 -0.28 13.73 -5.26
N LEU A 5 1.05 13.63 -5.20
CA LEU A 5 1.89 14.29 -6.21
C LEU A 5 1.68 13.71 -7.61
N PRO A 6 1.65 12.38 -7.84
CA PRO A 6 1.29 11.83 -9.14
C PRO A 6 -0.07 12.32 -9.65
N ALA A 7 -1.08 12.37 -8.81
CA ALA A 7 -2.39 12.88 -9.17
C ALA A 7 -2.34 14.36 -9.55
N LEU A 8 -1.70 15.22 -8.74
CA LEU A 8 -1.57 16.66 -9.00
C LEU A 8 -0.83 16.96 -10.30
N PHE A 9 0.29 16.29 -10.56
CA PHE A 9 1.00 16.46 -11.83
C PHE A 9 0.19 15.98 -13.02
N SER A 10 -0.64 14.96 -12.83
CA SER A 10 -1.49 14.41 -13.88
C SER A 10 -2.65 15.32 -14.28
N PHE A 11 -3.12 16.21 -13.42
CA PHE A 11 -4.11 17.22 -13.79
C PHE A 11 -3.62 18.18 -14.88
N GLY A 12 -2.33 18.52 -14.89
CA GLY A 12 -1.75 19.42 -15.89
C GLY A 12 -1.12 18.73 -17.10
N LEU A 13 -0.53 17.53 -16.88
CA LEU A 13 0.30 16.83 -17.88
C LEU A 13 -0.32 15.51 -18.38
N GLY A 14 -1.53 15.19 -17.93
CA GLY A 14 -2.13 13.88 -18.13
C GLY A 14 -1.44 12.79 -17.31
N PHE A 15 -2.00 11.58 -17.30
CA PHE A 15 -1.39 10.44 -16.62
C PHE A 15 -0.35 9.77 -17.54
N THR A 16 0.80 10.40 -17.65
CA THR A 16 1.88 10.04 -18.57
C THR A 16 3.15 9.64 -17.83
N LEU A 17 4.06 8.94 -18.51
CA LEU A 17 5.35 8.59 -17.92
C LEU A 17 6.08 9.83 -17.39
N LEU A 18 6.05 10.94 -18.13
CA LEU A 18 6.72 12.18 -17.73
C LEU A 18 6.12 12.75 -16.45
N SER A 19 4.77 12.83 -16.34
CA SER A 19 4.12 13.35 -15.14
C SER A 19 4.43 12.49 -13.91
N GLN A 20 4.50 11.16 -14.07
CA GLN A 20 4.82 10.25 -12.97
C GLN A 20 6.29 10.37 -12.53
N LEU A 21 7.22 10.48 -13.46
CA LEU A 21 8.66 10.70 -13.15
C LEU A 21 8.87 12.03 -12.44
N LEU A 22 8.26 13.11 -12.91
CA LEU A 22 8.35 14.43 -12.28
C LEU A 22 7.74 14.40 -10.86
N ALA A 23 6.61 13.75 -10.68
CA ALA A 23 5.96 13.61 -9.38
C ALA A 23 6.82 12.82 -8.38
N LEU A 24 7.46 11.73 -8.83
CA LEU A 24 8.36 10.94 -8.00
C LEU A 24 9.63 11.72 -7.64
N ALA A 25 10.20 12.47 -8.60
CA ALA A 25 11.34 13.34 -8.35
C ALA A 25 10.98 14.45 -7.33
N ALA A 26 9.80 15.06 -7.46
CA ALA A 26 9.31 16.04 -6.51
C ALA A 26 9.10 15.42 -5.12
N ALA A 27 8.51 14.22 -5.04
CA ALA A 27 8.34 13.50 -3.78
C ALA A 27 9.67 13.20 -3.09
N ALA A 28 10.67 12.75 -3.87
CA ALA A 28 12.02 12.50 -3.37
C ALA A 28 12.71 13.78 -2.88
N ALA A 29 12.60 14.87 -3.64
CA ALA A 29 13.17 16.16 -3.25
C ALA A 29 12.54 16.71 -1.97
N ILE A 30 11.21 16.67 -1.85
CA ILE A 30 10.49 17.10 -0.63
C ILE A 30 10.89 16.20 0.55
N GLY A 31 10.95 14.89 0.36
CA GLY A 31 11.39 13.95 1.39
C GLY A 31 12.80 14.22 1.88
N PHE A 32 13.74 14.48 0.96
CA PHE A 32 15.13 14.81 1.28
C PHE A 32 15.26 16.15 2.03
N ILE A 33 14.54 17.19 1.57
CA ILE A 33 14.53 18.51 2.24
C ILE A 33 13.92 18.38 3.64
N SER A 34 12.82 17.64 3.77
CA SER A 34 12.17 17.40 5.06
C SER A 34 13.07 16.63 6.03
N ALA A 35 13.79 15.62 5.55
CA ALA A 35 14.75 14.88 6.36
C ALA A 35 15.92 15.75 6.83
N LYS A 36 16.42 16.65 5.99
CA LYS A 36 17.47 17.61 6.38
C LYS A 36 16.99 18.69 7.35
N LYS A 37 15.74 19.10 7.23
CA LYS A 37 15.12 20.11 8.09
C LYS A 37 14.34 19.48 9.23
N ALA A 38 14.75 18.27 9.69
CA ALA A 38 14.05 17.54 10.75
C ALA A 38 13.65 18.52 11.87
N VAL A 39 12.39 18.92 11.85
CA VAL A 39 11.81 19.78 12.88
C VAL A 39 11.78 18.95 14.16
N LYS A 40 12.31 19.49 15.25
CA LYS A 40 12.18 18.84 16.55
C LYS A 40 10.69 18.54 16.77
N PRO A 41 10.31 17.33 17.17
CA PRO A 41 8.91 16.99 17.36
C PRO A 41 8.28 17.95 18.36
N LEU A 42 7.07 18.38 18.08
CA LEU A 42 6.30 19.34 18.92
C LEU A 42 6.07 18.79 20.34
N MET A 43 6.10 17.47 20.47
CA MET A 43 6.08 16.73 21.74
C MET A 43 7.33 15.87 21.83
N ALA A 44 7.88 15.74 23.04
CA ALA A 44 8.97 14.80 23.31
C ALA A 44 8.45 13.38 23.10
N VAL A 45 8.67 12.83 21.90
CA VAL A 45 8.38 11.42 21.62
C VAL A 45 9.49 10.61 22.27
N ARG A 46 9.11 9.64 23.11
CA ARG A 46 10.05 8.69 23.68
C ARG A 46 10.66 7.87 22.53
N GLU A 47 11.99 7.76 22.52
CA GLU A 47 12.64 6.86 21.58
C GLU A 47 12.25 5.41 21.92
N PRO A 48 11.79 4.61 20.93
CA PRO A 48 11.39 3.23 21.16
C PRO A 48 12.59 2.38 21.55
N GLU A 49 12.35 1.34 22.34
CA GLU A 49 13.36 0.31 22.59
C GLU A 49 13.60 -0.47 21.29
N LEU A 50 14.78 -0.31 20.69
CA LEU A 50 15.08 -0.79 19.35
C LEU A 50 14.88 -2.31 19.18
N ARG A 51 15.29 -3.11 20.18
CA ARG A 51 15.16 -4.59 20.09
C ARG A 51 13.71 -5.06 20.01
N PRO A 52 12.81 -4.72 20.96
CA PRO A 52 11.40 -5.12 20.88
C PRO A 52 10.72 -4.59 19.60
N TYR A 53 11.02 -3.35 19.22
CA TYR A 53 10.52 -2.77 17.99
C TYR A 53 10.88 -3.60 16.75
N LEU A 54 12.17 -3.88 16.55
CA LEU A 54 12.62 -4.66 15.40
C LEU A 54 12.09 -6.11 15.43
N CYS A 55 12.04 -6.74 16.62
CA CYS A 55 11.50 -8.10 16.78
C CYS A 55 10.00 -8.20 16.48
N CYS A 56 9.24 -7.13 16.64
CA CYS A 56 7.83 -7.09 16.27
C CYS A 56 7.63 -6.72 14.80
N VAL A 57 8.23 -5.61 14.37
CA VAL A 57 7.95 -5.00 13.07
C VAL A 57 8.52 -5.84 11.92
N ILE A 58 9.79 -6.25 12.01
CA ILE A 58 10.45 -6.95 10.89
C ILE A 58 9.78 -8.30 10.57
N PRO A 59 9.56 -9.22 11.53
CA PRO A 59 8.90 -10.49 11.23
C PRO A 59 7.48 -10.30 10.70
N THR A 60 6.73 -9.33 11.24
CA THR A 60 5.37 -9.04 10.77
C THR A 60 5.38 -8.55 9.33
N VAL A 61 6.25 -7.61 8.98
CA VAL A 61 6.38 -7.11 7.60
C VAL A 61 6.82 -8.22 6.66
N LEU A 62 7.82 -9.03 7.04
CA LEU A 62 8.27 -10.16 6.22
C LEU A 62 7.15 -11.20 6.00
N LEU A 63 6.38 -11.52 7.05
CA LEU A 63 5.24 -12.41 6.94
C LEU A 63 4.18 -11.85 6.00
N LEU A 64 3.77 -10.60 6.18
CA LEU A 64 2.76 -9.96 5.32
C LEU A 64 3.23 -9.84 3.87
N CYS A 65 4.48 -9.47 3.64
CA CYS A 65 5.07 -9.45 2.31
C CYS A 65 5.11 -10.85 1.68
N GLY A 66 5.52 -11.87 2.44
CA GLY A 66 5.56 -13.26 2.00
C GLY A 66 4.18 -13.78 1.62
N LEU A 67 3.17 -13.56 2.45
CA LEU A 67 1.77 -13.91 2.17
C LEU A 67 1.24 -13.17 0.94
N THR A 68 1.51 -11.87 0.83
CA THR A 68 1.08 -11.08 -0.33
C THR A 68 1.73 -11.59 -1.62
N LEU A 69 3.04 -11.83 -1.61
CA LEU A 69 3.77 -12.31 -2.78
C LEU A 69 3.35 -13.73 -3.19
N SER A 70 2.99 -14.59 -2.25
CA SER A 70 2.62 -15.98 -2.54
C SER A 70 1.14 -16.15 -2.94
N HIS A 71 0.23 -15.35 -2.36
CA HIS A 71 -1.21 -15.58 -2.48
C HIS A 71 -1.95 -14.50 -3.31
N THR A 72 -1.38 -13.28 -3.45
CA THR A 72 -2.06 -12.22 -4.20
C THR A 72 -1.77 -12.35 -5.69
N LEU A 73 -2.82 -12.51 -6.47
CA LEU A 73 -2.77 -12.59 -7.93
C LEU A 73 -1.74 -13.61 -8.44
N PRO A 74 -1.81 -14.90 -8.02
CA PRO A 74 -0.88 -15.91 -8.49
C PRO A 74 -1.01 -16.08 -10.02
N HIS A 75 0.10 -16.41 -10.67
CA HIS A 75 0.10 -16.74 -12.08
C HIS A 75 -0.55 -18.11 -12.28
N MET A 76 -1.52 -18.16 -13.19
CA MET A 76 -2.23 -19.36 -13.56
C MET A 76 -1.51 -20.07 -14.74
N PRO A 77 -1.72 -21.39 -14.93
CA PRO A 77 -1.08 -22.14 -16.01
C PRO A 77 -1.43 -21.64 -17.43
N ASP A 78 -2.57 -20.98 -17.58
CA ASP A 78 -3.04 -20.35 -18.83
C ASP A 78 -2.42 -18.96 -19.08
N GLY A 79 -1.52 -18.50 -18.21
CA GLY A 79 -0.90 -17.17 -18.25
C GLY A 79 -1.74 -16.05 -17.63
N GLY A 80 -2.92 -16.35 -17.13
CA GLY A 80 -3.79 -15.42 -16.43
C GLY A 80 -3.30 -15.11 -14.99
N LEU A 81 -3.98 -14.19 -14.34
CA LEU A 81 -3.82 -13.90 -12.91
C LEU A 81 -5.02 -14.45 -12.15
N GLY A 82 -4.76 -15.27 -11.15
CA GLY A 82 -5.78 -15.81 -10.26
C GLY A 82 -6.26 -14.78 -9.24
N SER A 83 -7.55 -14.81 -8.91
CA SER A 83 -8.13 -14.02 -7.84
C SER A 83 -8.68 -14.95 -6.76
N GLY A 84 -8.52 -14.57 -5.48
CA GLY A 84 -9.06 -15.33 -4.36
C GLY A 84 -10.59 -15.32 -4.33
N GLN A 85 -11.19 -16.36 -3.73
CA GLN A 85 -12.64 -16.57 -3.73
C GLN A 85 -13.46 -15.40 -3.16
N CYS A 86 -12.97 -14.75 -2.10
CA CYS A 86 -13.69 -13.65 -1.46
C CYS A 86 -13.47 -12.28 -2.15
N THR A 87 -12.47 -12.16 -3.01
CA THR A 87 -12.02 -10.88 -3.60
C THR A 87 -12.18 -10.83 -5.11
N TYR A 88 -12.77 -11.84 -5.75
CA TYR A 88 -12.84 -11.96 -7.20
C TYR A 88 -13.49 -10.74 -7.88
N GLY A 89 -14.55 -10.20 -7.32
CA GLY A 89 -15.27 -9.05 -7.87
C GLY A 89 -14.48 -7.74 -7.72
N ASP A 90 -14.12 -7.41 -6.50
CA ASP A 90 -13.38 -6.18 -6.19
C ASP A 90 -12.00 -6.17 -6.83
N MET A 91 -11.30 -7.30 -6.82
CA MET A 91 -9.97 -7.41 -7.43
C MET A 91 -10.00 -7.10 -8.93
N CYS A 92 -10.96 -7.66 -9.67
CA CYS A 92 -11.12 -7.40 -11.09
C CYS A 92 -11.44 -5.92 -11.36
N MET A 93 -12.25 -5.29 -10.51
CA MET A 93 -12.57 -3.87 -10.60
C MET A 93 -11.32 -3.01 -10.39
N HIS A 94 -10.55 -3.25 -9.32
CA HIS A 94 -9.32 -2.51 -9.05
C HIS A 94 -8.27 -2.67 -10.14
N LEU A 95 -8.04 -3.88 -10.64
CA LEU A 95 -7.14 -4.12 -11.77
C LEU A 95 -7.62 -3.43 -13.06
N GLY A 96 -8.94 -3.39 -13.27
CA GLY A 96 -9.57 -2.63 -14.35
C GLY A 96 -9.32 -1.13 -14.22
N ILE A 97 -9.48 -0.57 -13.03
CA ILE A 97 -9.20 0.86 -12.74
C ILE A 97 -7.72 1.16 -12.98
N ILE A 98 -6.80 0.36 -12.42
CA ILE A 98 -5.35 0.55 -12.57
C ILE A 98 -4.93 0.58 -14.03
N SER A 99 -5.37 -0.41 -14.82
CA SER A 99 -5.04 -0.49 -16.23
C SER A 99 -5.70 0.61 -17.05
N SER A 100 -6.92 1.00 -16.70
CA SER A 100 -7.69 2.04 -17.38
C SER A 100 -7.05 3.41 -17.20
N ILE A 101 -6.69 3.82 -15.98
CA ILE A 101 -6.00 5.09 -15.70
C ILE A 101 -4.75 5.23 -16.58
N THR A 102 -3.93 4.18 -16.62
CA THR A 102 -2.71 4.17 -17.44
C THR A 102 -2.99 4.30 -18.94
N ARG A 103 -4.01 3.60 -19.43
CA ARG A 103 -4.35 3.59 -20.87
C ARG A 103 -5.03 4.84 -21.35
N GLN A 104 -5.85 5.46 -20.53
CA GLN A 104 -6.53 6.71 -20.86
C GLN A 104 -5.55 7.87 -21.01
N GLY A 105 -4.51 7.92 -20.19
CA GLY A 105 -3.46 8.94 -20.26
C GLY A 105 -3.90 10.35 -19.86
N PHE A 106 -5.17 10.58 -19.54
CA PHE A 106 -5.70 11.85 -19.03
C PHE A 106 -6.14 11.72 -17.57
N PHE A 107 -6.39 12.85 -16.93
CA PHE A 107 -6.75 12.90 -15.51
C PHE A 107 -7.66 14.14 -15.26
N PRO A 108 -8.78 14.05 -14.52
CA PRO A 108 -9.30 12.87 -13.81
C PRO A 108 -9.69 11.73 -14.76
N PRO A 109 -9.59 10.46 -14.31
CA PRO A 109 -9.92 9.34 -15.17
C PRO A 109 -11.43 9.15 -15.33
N GLU A 110 -11.83 8.58 -16.46
CA GLU A 110 -13.19 8.06 -16.65
C GLU A 110 -13.33 6.66 -16.04
N TYR A 111 -14.58 6.27 -15.82
CA TYR A 111 -14.91 4.97 -15.26
C TYR A 111 -14.53 3.85 -16.22
N SER A 112 -13.82 2.82 -15.71
CA SER A 112 -13.26 1.74 -16.54
C SER A 112 -14.29 0.89 -17.29
N ILE A 113 -15.53 0.86 -16.81
CA ILE A 113 -16.63 0.05 -17.36
C ILE A 113 -17.75 0.91 -17.98
N MET A 114 -17.63 2.24 -17.95
CA MET A 114 -18.66 3.15 -18.48
C MET A 114 -17.99 4.37 -19.12
N ALA A 115 -17.76 4.31 -20.43
CA ALA A 115 -17.10 5.37 -21.17
C ALA A 115 -17.88 6.70 -21.08
N GLY A 116 -17.16 7.82 -21.01
CA GLY A 116 -17.73 9.16 -20.91
C GLY A 116 -18.28 9.53 -19.54
N GLN A 117 -18.13 8.65 -18.53
CA GLN A 117 -18.55 8.96 -17.16
C GLN A 117 -17.31 9.17 -16.27
N PRO A 118 -17.27 10.28 -15.50
CA PRO A 118 -16.16 10.53 -14.58
C PRO A 118 -16.09 9.46 -13.49
N MET A 119 -14.87 9.09 -13.09
CA MET A 119 -14.64 8.14 -12.04
C MET A 119 -15.17 8.67 -10.69
N SER A 120 -16.24 8.09 -10.20
CA SER A 120 -16.86 8.44 -8.90
C SER A 120 -16.40 7.52 -7.76
N TYR A 121 -15.76 6.40 -8.07
CA TYR A 121 -15.19 5.49 -7.07
C TYR A 121 -13.88 6.06 -6.49
N PRO A 122 -13.55 5.81 -5.21
CA PRO A 122 -12.26 6.23 -4.62
C PRO A 122 -11.08 5.53 -5.29
N PHE A 123 -10.43 6.19 -6.24
CA PHE A 123 -9.39 5.61 -7.12
C PHE A 123 -7.95 6.04 -6.79
N LEU A 124 -7.74 6.91 -5.79
CA LEU A 124 -6.39 7.43 -5.49
C LEU A 124 -5.40 6.32 -5.08
N CYS A 125 -5.86 5.26 -4.41
CA CYS A 125 -5.03 4.10 -4.11
C CYS A 125 -4.60 3.38 -5.40
N ASP A 126 -5.56 3.20 -6.32
CA ASP A 126 -5.33 2.55 -7.62
C ASP A 126 -4.42 3.40 -8.51
N SER A 127 -4.48 4.75 -8.40
CA SER A 127 -3.58 5.63 -9.13
C SER A 127 -2.11 5.46 -8.73
N VAL A 128 -1.81 5.08 -7.48
CA VAL A 128 -0.45 4.73 -7.06
C VAL A 128 0.01 3.47 -7.80
N SER A 129 -0.83 2.46 -7.85
CA SER A 129 -0.56 1.23 -8.62
C SER A 129 -0.42 1.53 -10.11
N SER A 130 -1.26 2.41 -10.66
CA SER A 130 -1.16 2.88 -12.05
C SER A 130 0.16 3.59 -12.34
N THR A 131 0.73 4.33 -11.36
CA THR A 131 2.06 4.92 -11.48
C THR A 131 3.12 3.83 -11.74
N PHE A 132 3.15 2.76 -10.95
CA PHE A 132 4.08 1.65 -11.16
C PHE A 132 3.83 0.94 -12.50
N TYR A 133 2.57 0.77 -12.88
CA TYR A 133 2.21 0.18 -14.17
C TYR A 133 2.66 1.05 -15.35
N THR A 134 2.52 2.37 -15.27
CA THR A 134 3.03 3.32 -16.25
C THR A 134 4.55 3.32 -16.34
N LEU A 135 5.24 3.04 -15.24
CA LEU A 135 6.70 2.89 -15.18
C LEU A 135 7.20 1.53 -15.73
N GLY A 136 6.31 0.66 -16.21
CA GLY A 136 6.64 -0.61 -16.85
C GLY A 136 6.61 -1.84 -15.94
N ALA A 137 6.16 -1.72 -14.69
CA ALA A 137 5.93 -2.88 -13.86
C ALA A 137 4.76 -3.72 -14.40
N SER A 138 4.79 -5.05 -14.17
CA SER A 138 3.63 -5.89 -14.49
C SER A 138 2.42 -5.48 -13.65
N LEU A 139 1.20 -5.77 -14.12
CA LEU A 139 -0.03 -5.44 -13.42
C LEU A 139 -0.04 -6.00 -11.99
N ARG A 140 0.41 -7.25 -11.81
CA ARG A 140 0.57 -7.89 -10.51
C ARG A 140 1.53 -7.13 -9.59
N LEU A 141 2.73 -6.82 -10.07
CA LEU A 141 3.71 -6.07 -9.28
C LEU A 141 3.23 -4.66 -8.97
N SER A 142 2.58 -4.00 -9.90
CA SER A 142 2.02 -2.65 -9.69
C SER A 142 0.98 -2.63 -8.57
N TYR A 143 0.21 -3.72 -8.42
CA TYR A 143 -0.74 -3.88 -7.33
C TYR A 143 -0.04 -4.18 -5.98
N ILE A 144 1.00 -5.01 -5.98
CA ILE A 144 1.69 -5.47 -4.75
C ILE A 144 2.67 -4.42 -4.19
N LEU A 145 3.42 -3.72 -5.04
CA LEU A 145 4.49 -2.81 -4.60
C LEU A 145 4.04 -1.74 -3.59
N PRO A 146 2.87 -1.08 -3.74
CA PRO A 146 2.40 -0.10 -2.76
C PRO A 146 2.10 -0.69 -1.38
N MET A 147 1.83 -2.00 -1.29
CA MET A 147 1.50 -2.66 -0.02
C MET A 147 2.72 -2.79 0.90
N ILE A 148 3.92 -2.93 0.34
CA ILE A 148 5.15 -3.13 1.12
C ILE A 148 5.41 -1.96 2.09
N PRO A 149 5.51 -0.70 1.63
CA PRO A 149 5.66 0.44 2.54
C PRO A 149 4.45 0.64 3.44
N ALA A 150 3.24 0.24 3.02
CA ALA A 150 2.05 0.29 3.86
C ALA A 150 2.16 -0.70 5.03
N PHE A 151 2.58 -1.94 4.81
CA PHE A 151 2.80 -2.91 5.88
C PHE A 151 3.83 -2.42 6.90
N PHE A 152 4.95 -1.87 6.42
CA PHE A 152 5.95 -1.29 7.30
C PHE A 152 5.38 -0.12 8.12
N SER A 153 4.64 0.77 7.48
CA SER A 153 4.04 1.94 8.15
C SER A 153 3.01 1.52 9.20
N VAL A 154 2.17 0.53 8.88
CA VAL A 154 1.14 0.02 9.80
C VAL A 154 1.80 -0.71 10.98
N ALA A 155 2.71 -1.64 10.72
CA ALA A 155 3.39 -2.37 11.78
C ALA A 155 4.17 -1.44 12.72
N SER A 156 4.93 -0.49 12.15
CA SER A 156 5.64 0.52 12.93
C SER A 156 4.69 1.41 13.74
N GLY A 157 3.65 1.93 13.09
CA GLY A 157 2.66 2.80 13.73
C GLY A 157 1.94 2.13 14.89
N VAL A 158 1.52 0.88 14.71
CA VAL A 158 0.83 0.09 15.76
C VAL A 158 1.77 -0.16 16.95
N TYR A 159 3.03 -0.56 16.70
CA TYR A 159 4.00 -0.77 17.78
C TYR A 159 4.27 0.53 18.54
N LEU A 160 4.60 1.61 17.83
CA LEU A 160 4.92 2.90 18.43
C LEU A 160 3.74 3.49 19.22
N PHE A 161 2.52 3.31 18.69
CA PHE A 161 1.31 3.71 19.39
C PHE A 161 1.16 2.99 20.74
N PHE A 162 1.31 1.67 20.77
CA PHE A 162 1.20 0.92 22.02
C PHE A 162 2.34 1.20 22.98
N GLU A 163 3.58 1.39 22.49
CA GLU A 163 4.70 1.75 23.35
C GLU A 163 4.51 3.13 23.97
N ASP A 164 4.03 4.09 23.20
CA ASP A 164 3.73 5.42 23.73
C ASP A 164 2.55 5.40 24.71
N TRP A 165 1.54 4.57 24.42
CA TRP A 165 0.36 4.43 25.29
C TRP A 165 0.71 3.80 26.64
N PHE A 166 1.42 2.67 26.63
CA PHE A 166 1.72 1.94 27.85
C PHE A 166 3.01 2.42 28.56
N LYS A 167 3.86 3.17 27.87
CA LYS A 167 5.20 3.58 28.33
C LYS A 167 6.11 2.41 28.76
N ARG A 168 5.83 1.21 28.24
CA ARG A 168 6.50 -0.05 28.57
C ARG A 168 6.56 -0.94 27.34
N ALA A 169 7.78 -1.37 26.97
CA ALA A 169 8.00 -2.19 25.79
C ALA A 169 7.36 -3.59 25.88
N ASP A 170 7.41 -4.25 27.05
CA ASP A 170 6.78 -5.57 27.25
C ASP A 170 5.26 -5.55 27.00
N LYS A 171 4.56 -4.51 27.48
CA LYS A 171 3.13 -4.33 27.22
C LYS A 171 2.86 -3.98 25.76
N ALA A 172 3.72 -3.18 25.14
CA ALA A 172 3.61 -2.85 23.73
C ALA A 172 3.75 -4.10 22.85
N VAL A 173 4.72 -4.98 23.14
CA VAL A 173 4.88 -6.26 22.45
C VAL A 173 3.63 -7.11 22.56
N LEU A 174 3.11 -7.29 23.78
CA LEU A 174 1.89 -8.07 23.98
C LEU A 174 0.70 -7.50 23.20
N ALA A 175 0.47 -6.19 23.29
CA ALA A 175 -0.62 -5.54 22.58
C ALA A 175 -0.45 -5.61 21.06
N PHE A 176 0.78 -5.46 20.55
CA PHE A 176 1.10 -5.63 19.15
C PHE A 176 0.77 -7.04 18.63
N VAL A 177 1.21 -8.06 19.36
CA VAL A 177 0.92 -9.46 19.01
C VAL A 177 -0.59 -9.72 19.01
N LEU A 178 -1.29 -9.29 20.07
CA LEU A 178 -2.75 -9.44 20.15
C LEU A 178 -3.48 -8.67 19.03
N PHE A 179 -3.00 -7.51 18.62
CA PHE A 179 -3.58 -6.75 17.51
C PHE A 179 -3.54 -7.53 16.19
N PHE A 180 -2.41 -8.14 15.85
CA PHE A 180 -2.26 -8.87 14.58
C PHE A 180 -2.84 -10.30 14.64
N ILE A 181 -2.89 -10.93 15.82
CA ILE A 181 -3.43 -12.30 15.99
C ILE A 181 -4.89 -12.27 16.48
N GLY A 182 -5.41 -11.13 16.92
CA GLY A 182 -6.73 -10.97 17.52
C GLY A 182 -7.93 -11.20 16.59
N GLY A 183 -7.71 -11.56 15.32
CA GLY A 183 -8.77 -11.86 14.35
C GLY A 183 -9.57 -13.15 14.61
N GLY A 184 -9.32 -13.84 15.75
CA GLY A 184 -9.98 -15.09 16.09
C GLY A 184 -9.49 -16.29 15.27
N PHE A 185 -10.11 -17.44 15.48
CA PHE A 185 -9.78 -18.70 14.79
C PHE A 185 -10.51 -18.90 13.47
N GLY A 186 -11.12 -17.85 12.89
CA GLY A 186 -11.86 -17.95 11.63
C GLY A 186 -11.02 -18.52 10.47
N PHE A 187 -9.70 -18.27 10.47
CA PHE A 187 -8.79 -18.87 9.49
C PHE A 187 -8.76 -20.40 9.55
N ALA A 188 -8.87 -21.00 10.74
CA ALA A 188 -8.90 -22.45 10.88
C ALA A 188 -10.17 -23.06 10.28
N LEU A 189 -11.31 -22.38 10.43
CA LEU A 189 -12.56 -22.79 9.80
C LEU A 189 -12.52 -22.63 8.28
N SER A 190 -11.89 -21.57 7.77
CA SER A 190 -11.68 -21.35 6.33
C SER A 190 -10.83 -22.45 5.70
N LEU A 191 -9.80 -22.93 6.39
CA LEU A 191 -8.95 -24.03 5.90
C LEU A 191 -9.65 -25.39 5.88
N ILE A 192 -10.71 -25.59 6.68
CA ILE A 192 -11.48 -26.83 6.71
C ILE A 192 -12.50 -26.89 5.56
N HIS A 193 -12.87 -25.75 4.98
CA HIS A 193 -13.86 -25.64 3.91
C HIS A 193 -13.25 -25.44 2.50
N ILE A 194 -11.93 -25.47 2.38
CA ILE A 194 -11.21 -25.55 1.11
C ILE A 194 -10.78 -27.00 0.90
#